data_15548a5de8d803bd601ed40ae51a355d
#
_entry.id   15548a5de8d803bd601ed40ae51a355d
#
_cell.length_a   1.000
_cell.length_b   1.000
_cell.length_c   1.000
_cell.angle_alpha   90.00
_cell.angle_beta   90.00
_cell.angle_gamma   90.00
#
_symmetry.space_group_name_H-M   'P 1'
#
loop_
_entity.id
_entity.type
_entity.pdbx_description
1 polymer ?
#
loop_
_entity_poly.entity_id
_entity_poly.type
_entity_poly.pdbx_seq_one_letter_code
_entity_poly.pdbx_strand_id
1 'polypeptide(L)'
;MAPQLNIGMVGLDTSHCLAFTRILNDRRDEYHISGAEVVAAYPGGSESFSHSRNRVQGFTQQMGDEYGVQIYDDIATLTRHVDAILLESVDGRQHLEQFEQLAIGKPVYIDKPLATTTADAYALVDIAAQTGTPIMSCSALRYAA
;
A
#
# COMPACT_ATOMS: atom_id res chain seq x y z
N MET A 1 -12.30 -23.29 -4.93
CA MET A 1 -11.18 -22.33 -5.05
C MET A 1 -11.28 -21.38 -3.86
N ALA A 2 -10.18 -21.03 -3.22
CA ALA A 2 -10.19 -19.96 -2.23
C ALA A 2 -10.68 -18.65 -2.90
N PRO A 3 -11.44 -17.80 -2.19
CA PRO A 3 -11.86 -16.52 -2.75
C PRO A 3 -10.62 -15.68 -3.07
N GLN A 4 -10.64 -14.98 -4.18
CA GLN A 4 -9.60 -14.00 -4.54
C GLN A 4 -9.74 -12.79 -3.65
N LEU A 5 -8.63 -12.35 -3.04
CA LEU A 5 -8.59 -11.15 -2.21
C LEU A 5 -8.44 -9.91 -3.09
N ASN A 6 -9.28 -8.91 -2.87
CA ASN A 6 -9.15 -7.58 -3.44
C ASN A 6 -8.20 -6.75 -2.59
N ILE A 7 -7.10 -6.33 -3.19
CA ILE A 7 -6.07 -5.52 -2.50
C ILE A 7 -6.23 -4.05 -2.88
N GLY A 8 -6.22 -3.19 -1.88
CA GLY A 8 -6.05 -1.75 -2.04
C GLY A 8 -4.60 -1.32 -1.88
N MET A 9 -4.20 -0.28 -2.58
CA MET A 9 -2.86 0.29 -2.45
C MET A 9 -2.94 1.77 -2.14
N VAL A 10 -2.17 2.23 -1.16
CA VAL A 10 -2.06 3.64 -0.75
C VAL A 10 -0.62 4.08 -0.92
N GLY A 11 -0.41 5.14 -1.70
CA GLY A 11 0.92 5.64 -2.04
C GLY A 11 1.44 5.05 -3.35
N LEU A 12 1.29 5.78 -4.45
CA LEU A 12 1.76 5.39 -5.78
C LEU A 12 3.01 6.19 -6.17
N ASP A 13 3.95 6.33 -5.24
CA ASP A 13 5.14 7.16 -5.39
C ASP A 13 6.47 6.37 -5.24
N THR A 14 6.37 5.05 -5.17
CA THR A 14 7.48 4.10 -5.14
C THR A 14 7.35 3.06 -6.25
N SER A 15 8.46 2.52 -6.72
CA SER A 15 8.44 1.40 -7.69
C SER A 15 7.83 0.11 -7.12
N HIS A 16 7.68 0.00 -5.80
CA HIS A 16 7.02 -1.14 -5.17
C HIS A 16 5.55 -1.26 -5.59
N CYS A 17 4.84 -0.14 -5.81
CA CYS A 17 3.46 -0.18 -6.26
C CYS A 17 3.30 -0.95 -7.58
N LEU A 18 4.18 -0.71 -8.55
CA LEU A 18 4.19 -1.45 -9.81
C LEU A 18 4.67 -2.89 -9.64
N ALA A 19 5.72 -3.10 -8.84
CA ALA A 19 6.30 -4.42 -8.63
C ALA A 19 5.30 -5.38 -7.99
N PHE A 20 4.62 -4.96 -6.91
CA PHE A 20 3.61 -5.78 -6.25
C PHE A 20 2.37 -5.99 -7.13
N THR A 21 1.91 -4.94 -7.83
CA THR A 21 0.79 -5.09 -8.76
C THR A 21 1.12 -6.08 -9.86
N ARG A 22 2.31 -6.02 -10.45
CA ARG A 22 2.74 -6.97 -11.49
C ARG A 22 2.69 -8.41 -11.01
N ILE A 23 3.29 -8.73 -9.87
CA ILE A 23 3.33 -10.13 -9.38
C ILE A 23 1.96 -10.65 -8.91
N LEU A 24 1.03 -9.77 -8.56
CA LEU A 24 -0.33 -10.15 -8.15
C LEU A 24 -1.28 -10.22 -9.35
N ASN A 25 -1.17 -9.31 -10.31
CA ASN A 25 -2.15 -9.15 -11.38
C ASN A 25 -1.73 -9.81 -12.72
N ASP A 26 -0.41 -9.87 -13.05
CA ASP A 26 0.03 -10.48 -14.31
C ASP A 26 0.32 -11.98 -14.14
N ARG A 27 -0.62 -12.80 -14.57
CA ARG A 27 -0.51 -14.28 -14.52
C ARG A 27 0.63 -14.85 -15.37
N ARG A 28 1.25 -14.05 -16.24
CA ARG A 28 2.39 -14.47 -17.08
C ARG A 28 3.73 -14.14 -16.43
N ASP A 29 3.72 -13.37 -15.33
CA ASP A 29 4.93 -13.08 -14.58
C ASP A 29 5.47 -14.38 -13.93
N GLU A 30 6.77 -14.62 -14.03
CA GLU A 30 7.41 -15.82 -13.46
C GLU A 30 7.27 -15.90 -11.93
N TYR A 31 7.07 -14.76 -11.27
CA TYR A 31 6.87 -14.65 -9.82
C TYR A 31 5.40 -14.46 -9.44
N HIS A 32 4.47 -14.72 -10.35
CA HIS A 32 3.04 -14.51 -10.09
C HIS A 32 2.56 -15.27 -8.84
N ILE A 33 1.88 -14.53 -7.96
CA ILE A 33 1.25 -15.06 -6.75
C ILE A 33 -0.27 -15.02 -6.93
N SER A 34 -0.89 -16.19 -6.99
CA SER A 34 -2.34 -16.31 -7.14
C SER A 34 -3.08 -16.13 -5.82
N GLY A 35 -4.36 -15.76 -5.89
CA GLY A 35 -5.25 -15.64 -4.74
C GLY A 35 -5.47 -14.21 -4.25
N ALA A 36 -4.77 -13.24 -4.86
CA ALA A 36 -4.98 -11.82 -4.59
C ALA A 36 -4.81 -11.00 -5.87
N GLU A 37 -5.42 -9.82 -5.93
CA GLU A 37 -5.30 -8.87 -7.04
C GLU A 37 -5.39 -7.45 -6.51
N VAL A 38 -4.52 -6.55 -6.98
CA VAL A 38 -4.62 -5.13 -6.71
C VAL A 38 -5.72 -4.55 -7.61
N VAL A 39 -6.81 -4.11 -7.00
CA VAL A 39 -8.01 -3.64 -7.73
C VAL A 39 -8.26 -2.15 -7.54
N ALA A 40 -7.73 -1.54 -6.48
CA ALA A 40 -8.00 -0.17 -6.10
C ALA A 40 -6.72 0.51 -5.59
N ALA A 41 -6.57 1.81 -5.87
CA ALA A 41 -5.46 2.59 -5.36
C ALA A 41 -5.82 4.03 -5.04
N TYR A 42 -5.11 4.59 -4.06
CA TYR A 42 -5.08 6.01 -3.74
C TYR A 42 -3.66 6.53 -3.98
N PRO A 43 -3.47 7.55 -4.83
CA PRO A 43 -2.14 7.98 -5.24
C PRO A 43 -1.26 8.48 -4.08
N GLY A 44 -1.83 9.24 -3.15
CA GLY A 44 -1.04 9.90 -2.12
C GLY A 44 -0.04 10.89 -2.69
N GLY A 45 1.18 10.81 -2.20
CA GLY A 45 2.28 11.67 -2.60
C GLY A 45 2.64 12.69 -1.53
N SER A 46 3.89 13.12 -1.52
CA SER A 46 4.45 14.12 -0.59
C SER A 46 5.06 15.27 -1.38
N GLU A 47 4.43 16.45 -1.31
CA GLU A 47 4.92 17.67 -1.98
C GLU A 47 6.29 18.10 -1.47
N SER A 48 6.57 17.87 -0.18
CA SER A 48 7.84 18.23 0.45
C SER A 48 8.97 17.24 0.16
N PHE A 49 8.66 16.08 -0.43
CA PHE A 49 9.63 15.04 -0.75
C PHE A 49 9.75 14.86 -2.25
N SER A 50 10.80 15.40 -2.85
CA SER A 50 10.98 15.43 -4.32
C SER A 50 10.90 14.05 -4.97
N HIS A 51 11.38 13.03 -4.29
CA HIS A 51 11.34 11.65 -4.77
C HIS A 51 9.90 11.12 -4.95
N SER A 52 9.00 11.51 -4.05
CA SER A 52 7.57 11.24 -4.14
C SER A 52 6.93 12.08 -5.25
N ARG A 53 7.02 13.40 -5.12
CA ARG A 53 6.38 14.37 -6.03
C ARG A 53 6.67 14.10 -7.52
N ASN A 54 7.91 13.70 -7.85
CA ASN A 54 8.32 13.48 -9.23
C ASN A 54 7.83 12.15 -9.84
N ARG A 55 7.28 11.27 -9.05
CA ARG A 55 6.92 9.89 -9.47
C ARG A 55 5.43 9.59 -9.40
N VAL A 56 4.71 10.16 -8.43
CA VAL A 56 3.33 9.79 -8.12
C VAL A 56 2.42 9.85 -9.35
N GLN A 57 2.52 10.89 -10.16
CA GLN A 57 1.69 11.04 -11.36
C GLN A 57 1.94 9.93 -12.39
N GLY A 58 3.21 9.63 -12.67
CA GLY A 58 3.57 8.60 -13.66
C GLY A 58 3.15 7.21 -13.22
N PHE A 59 3.38 6.86 -11.96
CA PHE A 59 2.97 5.55 -11.43
C PHE A 59 1.45 5.43 -11.32
N THR A 60 0.74 6.50 -10.96
CA THR A 60 -0.73 6.52 -10.93
C THR A 60 -1.30 6.24 -12.33
N GLN A 61 -0.77 6.91 -13.35
CA GLN A 61 -1.19 6.67 -14.73
C GLN A 61 -0.92 5.23 -15.16
N GLN A 62 0.28 4.72 -14.87
CA GLN A 62 0.65 3.35 -15.23
C GLN A 62 -0.24 2.30 -14.52
N MET A 63 -0.57 2.49 -13.25
CA MET A 63 -1.47 1.61 -12.50
C MET A 63 -2.86 1.54 -13.15
N GLY A 64 -3.40 2.68 -13.58
CA GLY A 64 -4.69 2.73 -14.28
C GLY A 64 -4.63 2.13 -15.69
N ASP A 65 -3.67 2.58 -16.51
CA ASP A 65 -3.62 2.25 -17.94
C ASP A 65 -3.16 0.81 -18.23
N GLU A 66 -2.16 0.31 -17.49
CA GLU A 66 -1.58 -1.01 -17.76
C GLU A 66 -2.25 -2.13 -16.95
N TYR A 67 -2.65 -1.85 -15.70
CA TYR A 67 -3.20 -2.87 -14.80
C TYR A 67 -4.70 -2.74 -14.56
N GLY A 68 -5.34 -1.67 -15.05
CA GLY A 68 -6.78 -1.45 -14.87
C GLY A 68 -7.20 -1.19 -13.43
N VAL A 69 -6.27 -0.75 -12.58
CA VAL A 69 -6.52 -0.45 -11.16
C VAL A 69 -7.40 0.78 -11.05
N GLN A 70 -8.48 0.69 -10.28
CA GLN A 70 -9.37 1.83 -10.03
C GLN A 70 -8.69 2.83 -9.11
N ILE A 71 -8.52 4.07 -9.58
CA ILE A 71 -7.94 5.17 -8.80
C ILE A 71 -9.04 5.89 -8.04
N TYR A 72 -8.83 6.08 -6.73
CA TYR A 72 -9.72 6.80 -5.83
C TYR A 72 -9.08 8.09 -5.33
N ASP A 73 -9.92 9.09 -5.06
CA ASP A 73 -9.48 10.41 -4.57
C ASP A 73 -9.36 10.46 -3.04
N ASP A 74 -9.83 9.43 -2.34
CA ASP A 74 -9.76 9.33 -0.89
C ASP A 74 -9.61 7.89 -0.41
N ILE A 75 -8.95 7.76 0.76
CA ILE A 75 -8.64 6.47 1.40
C ILE A 75 -9.92 5.79 1.92
N ALA A 76 -10.86 6.55 2.47
CA ALA A 76 -12.07 5.99 3.08
C ALA A 76 -12.97 5.31 2.04
N THR A 77 -13.06 5.85 0.83
CA THR A 77 -13.76 5.21 -0.26
C THR A 77 -13.03 3.96 -0.73
N LEU A 78 -11.72 4.02 -0.94
CA LEU A 78 -10.90 2.86 -1.31
C LEU A 78 -11.13 1.69 -0.34
N THR A 79 -11.09 1.93 0.95
CA THR A 79 -11.18 0.87 1.97
C THR A 79 -12.48 0.07 1.92
N ARG A 80 -13.56 0.61 1.35
CA ARG A 80 -14.84 -0.10 1.21
C ARG A 80 -14.83 -1.17 0.14
N HIS A 81 -13.90 -1.11 -0.80
CA HIS A 81 -13.85 -1.97 -1.99
C HIS A 81 -12.78 -3.06 -1.94
N VAL A 82 -12.05 -3.18 -0.83
CA VAL A 82 -10.90 -4.08 -0.71
C VAL A 82 -10.95 -4.92 0.56
N ASP A 83 -10.22 -6.03 0.56
CA ASP A 83 -10.14 -6.96 1.69
C ASP A 83 -8.89 -6.75 2.54
N ALA A 84 -7.82 -6.26 1.94
CA ALA A 84 -6.55 -5.92 2.59
C ALA A 84 -5.87 -4.74 1.89
N ILE A 85 -4.91 -4.10 2.54
CA ILE A 85 -4.29 -2.87 2.05
C ILE A 85 -2.76 -2.98 2.08
N LEU A 86 -2.12 -2.43 1.04
CA LEU A 86 -0.69 -2.17 0.98
C LEU A 86 -0.49 -0.65 1.13
N LEU A 87 0.12 -0.22 2.22
CA LEU A 87 0.52 1.17 2.46
C LEU A 87 1.97 1.33 1.99
N GLU A 88 2.15 1.95 0.82
CA GLU A 88 3.41 1.99 0.07
C GLU A 88 4.03 3.39 -0.02
N SER A 89 3.43 4.40 0.59
CA SER A 89 3.93 5.79 0.53
C SER A 89 5.42 5.84 0.88
N VAL A 90 6.23 6.39 -0.04
CA VAL A 90 7.70 6.41 0.12
C VAL A 90 8.14 7.33 1.25
N ASP A 91 7.34 8.35 1.57
CA ASP A 91 7.56 9.26 2.69
C ASP A 91 6.94 8.71 3.98
N GLY A 92 7.74 8.02 4.79
CA GLY A 92 7.28 7.43 6.05
C GLY A 92 6.71 8.41 7.08
N ARG A 93 6.86 9.73 6.87
CA ARG A 93 6.21 10.75 7.72
C ARG A 93 4.69 10.78 7.53
N GLN A 94 4.19 10.27 6.41
CA GLN A 94 2.76 10.19 6.12
C GLN A 94 2.10 8.92 6.64
N HIS A 95 2.88 7.90 7.04
CA HIS A 95 2.34 6.58 7.38
C HIS A 95 1.35 6.63 8.55
N LEU A 96 1.64 7.38 9.60
CA LEU A 96 0.73 7.47 10.75
C LEU A 96 -0.63 8.06 10.36
N GLU A 97 -0.64 9.21 9.70
CA GLU A 97 -1.87 9.89 9.26
C GLU A 97 -2.68 9.03 8.28
N GLN A 98 -2.00 8.37 7.34
CA GLN A 98 -2.66 7.45 6.39
C GLN A 98 -3.19 6.20 7.10
N PHE A 99 -2.42 5.63 8.03
CA PHE A 99 -2.82 4.45 8.77
C PHE A 99 -4.03 4.69 9.68
N GLU A 100 -4.16 5.87 10.28
CA GLU A 100 -5.36 6.25 11.05
C GLU A 100 -6.64 6.10 10.21
N GLN A 101 -6.59 6.37 8.92
CA GLN A 101 -7.71 6.19 8.00
C GLN A 101 -7.89 4.74 7.54
N LEU A 102 -6.83 3.92 7.62
CA LEU A 102 -6.82 2.51 7.21
C LEU A 102 -7.15 1.54 8.34
N ALA A 103 -7.07 1.99 9.58
CA ALA A 103 -7.21 1.14 10.77
C ALA A 103 -8.67 0.76 11.08
N ILE A 104 -9.27 -0.04 10.19
CA ILE A 104 -10.67 -0.45 10.19
C ILE A 104 -10.86 -1.98 10.38
N GLY A 105 -9.88 -2.68 10.93
CA GLY A 105 -9.93 -4.12 11.15
C GLY A 105 -9.52 -4.97 9.93
N LYS A 106 -9.19 -4.38 8.79
CA LYS A 106 -8.66 -5.10 7.62
C LYS A 106 -7.15 -5.20 7.69
N PRO A 107 -6.51 -6.29 7.21
CA PRO A 107 -5.05 -6.41 7.22
C PRO A 107 -4.37 -5.28 6.44
N VAL A 108 -3.32 -4.70 7.02
CA VAL A 108 -2.51 -3.66 6.38
C VAL A 108 -1.03 -4.06 6.40
N TYR A 109 -0.43 -4.15 5.23
CA TYR A 109 1.02 -4.17 5.08
C TYR A 109 1.50 -2.72 4.97
N ILE A 110 2.54 -2.36 5.75
CA ILE A 110 3.15 -1.03 5.73
C ILE A 110 4.59 -1.19 5.23
N ASP A 111 4.90 -0.60 4.07
CA ASP A 111 6.26 -0.65 3.53
C ASP A 111 7.24 0.12 4.41
N LYS A 112 8.50 -0.15 4.21
CA LYS A 112 9.60 0.50 4.95
C LYS A 112 9.75 1.99 4.55
N PRO A 113 10.07 2.84 5.49
CA PRO A 113 10.15 2.58 6.94
C PRO A 113 8.76 2.50 7.57
N LEU A 114 8.57 1.70 8.62
CA LEU A 114 7.29 1.66 9.35
C LEU A 114 6.86 3.07 9.76
N ALA A 115 7.79 3.84 10.31
CA ALA A 115 7.63 5.25 10.67
C ALA A 115 9.00 5.94 10.66
N THR A 116 9.01 7.27 10.76
CA THR A 116 10.25 8.06 10.82
C THR A 116 10.67 8.42 12.24
N THR A 117 9.80 8.21 13.22
CA THR A 117 10.09 8.37 14.65
C THR A 117 9.63 7.15 15.45
N THR A 118 10.26 6.92 16.59
CA THR A 118 9.85 5.85 17.52
C THR A 118 8.46 6.11 18.08
N ALA A 119 8.10 7.37 18.31
CA ALA A 119 6.77 7.76 18.81
C ALA A 119 5.68 7.37 17.81
N ASP A 120 5.87 7.67 16.51
CA ASP A 120 4.90 7.30 15.46
C ASP A 120 4.80 5.79 15.29
N ALA A 121 5.93 5.06 15.42
CA ALA A 121 5.93 3.60 15.35
C ALA A 121 5.08 2.99 16.48
N TYR A 122 5.21 3.49 17.72
CA TYR A 122 4.35 3.05 18.82
C TYR A 122 2.88 3.43 18.60
N ALA A 123 2.61 4.64 18.13
CA ALA A 123 1.24 5.08 17.83
C ALA A 123 0.58 4.17 16.78
N LEU A 124 1.28 3.81 15.72
CA LEU A 124 0.79 2.84 14.71
C LEU A 124 0.40 1.49 15.34
N VAL A 125 1.26 0.95 16.20
CA VAL A 125 1.02 -0.35 16.87
C VAL A 125 -0.17 -0.24 17.84
N ASP A 126 -0.27 0.85 18.58
CA ASP A 126 -1.37 1.08 19.53
C ASP A 126 -2.72 1.22 18.80
N ILE A 127 -2.77 1.99 17.70
CA ILE A 127 -3.96 2.12 16.86
C ILE A 127 -4.36 0.76 16.27
N ALA A 128 -3.39 0.00 15.76
CA ALA A 128 -3.64 -1.34 15.23
C ALA A 128 -4.26 -2.27 16.28
N ALA A 129 -3.74 -2.24 17.51
CA ALA A 129 -4.28 -3.03 18.62
C ALA A 129 -5.68 -2.59 19.03
N GLN A 130 -5.94 -1.27 19.14
CA GLN A 130 -7.23 -0.71 19.52
C GLN A 130 -8.34 -1.00 18.50
N THR A 131 -8.00 -0.99 17.22
CA THR A 131 -8.95 -1.21 16.11
C THR A 131 -9.06 -2.67 15.67
N GLY A 132 -8.22 -3.55 16.21
CA GLY A 132 -8.14 -4.95 15.78
C GLY A 132 -7.62 -5.09 14.33
N THR A 133 -6.86 -4.11 13.84
CA THR A 133 -6.27 -4.11 12.49
C THR A 133 -4.97 -4.91 12.47
N PRO A 134 -4.89 -6.07 11.80
CA PRO A 134 -3.63 -6.79 11.65
C PRO A 134 -2.62 -5.97 10.83
N ILE A 135 -1.40 -5.83 11.33
CA ILE A 135 -0.34 -5.11 10.62
C ILE A 135 0.89 -5.99 10.42
N MET A 136 1.58 -5.76 9.30
CA MET A 136 2.89 -6.30 9.01
C MET A 136 3.74 -5.21 8.37
N SER A 137 5.03 -5.17 8.72
CA SER A 137 6.01 -4.31 8.03
C SER A 137 7.33 -5.04 7.88
N CYS A 138 7.93 -4.97 6.71
CA CYS A 138 9.28 -5.47 6.49
C CYS A 138 9.94 -4.77 5.29
N SER A 139 11.26 -4.92 5.18
CA SER A 139 12.01 -4.61 3.96
C SER A 139 12.31 -5.89 3.20
N ALA A 140 12.33 -5.82 1.87
CA ALA A 140 12.82 -6.90 1.01
C ALA A 140 14.23 -7.34 1.39
N LEU A 141 15.06 -6.44 1.92
CA LEU A 141 16.41 -6.74 2.41
C LEU A 141 16.44 -7.74 3.58
N ARG A 142 15.33 -7.94 4.29
CA ARG A 142 15.24 -8.97 5.35
C ARG A 142 15.50 -10.38 4.79
N TYR A 143 15.16 -10.59 3.52
CA TYR A 143 15.21 -11.90 2.86
C TYR A 143 16.30 -11.97 1.78
N ALA A 144 17.09 -10.89 1.63
CA ALA A 144 18.23 -10.90 0.72
C ALA A 144 19.35 -11.80 1.29
N ALA A 145 19.83 -12.72 0.47
CA ALA A 145 20.97 -13.59 0.79
C ALA A 145 22.30 -12.87 0.53
#